data_9b900c6fa98dfe2e806af97170034720
#
_entry.id   9b900c6fa98dfe2e806af97170034720
#
_cell.length_a   1.000
_cell.length_b   1.000
_cell.length_c   1.000
_cell.angle_alpha   90.00
_cell.angle_beta   90.00
_cell.angle_gamma   90.00
#
_symmetry.space_group_name_H-M   'P 1'
#
loop_
_entity.id
_entity.type
_entity.pdbx_description
1 polymer ?
#
loop_
_entity_poly.entity_id
_entity_poly.type
_entity_poly.pdbx_seq_one_letter_code
_entity_poly.pdbx_strand_id
1 'polypeptide(L)'
;MAQTNSTGNLDNAQNIILAAARYTEEHNSPAVALVEKFSLSKGAKQVTVPKVSSMSMSDLVDGQDIVDEEEIGMSTTDLTASEVGAKIIITDKLLRQANDNVFTIVGRQMGDGMARKKDGDVLDLY
;
A
#
# COMPACT_ATOMS: atom_id res chain seq x y z
N MET A 1 0.94 -42.46 -15.98
CA MET A 1 -0.37 -41.81 -15.76
C MET A 1 -0.18 -40.31 -15.89
N ALA A 2 -0.79 -39.68 -16.87
CA ALA A 2 -0.78 -38.24 -16.99
C ALA A 2 -1.65 -37.67 -15.83
N GLN A 3 -1.04 -36.96 -14.89
CA GLN A 3 -1.82 -36.18 -13.95
C GLN A 3 -2.48 -35.03 -14.71
N THR A 4 -3.76 -35.14 -14.92
CA THR A 4 -4.59 -34.01 -15.33
C THR A 4 -4.57 -32.99 -14.18
N ASN A 5 -3.87 -31.87 -14.36
CA ASN A 5 -4.01 -30.72 -13.48
C ASN A 5 -5.49 -30.31 -13.49
N SER A 6 -6.21 -30.70 -12.45
CA SER A 6 -7.58 -30.25 -12.28
C SER A 6 -7.56 -28.75 -11.91
N THR A 7 -8.57 -28.02 -12.36
CA THR A 7 -8.81 -26.61 -12.03
C THR A 7 -8.68 -26.33 -10.52
N GLY A 8 -9.07 -27.27 -9.66
CA GLY A 8 -8.95 -27.15 -8.20
C GLY A 8 -7.51 -27.08 -7.67
N ASN A 9 -6.54 -27.69 -8.35
CA ASN A 9 -5.14 -27.59 -7.94
C ASN A 9 -4.55 -26.20 -8.29
N LEU A 10 -5.04 -25.59 -9.35
CA LEU A 10 -4.62 -24.25 -9.76
C LEU A 10 -5.16 -23.19 -8.79
N ASP A 11 -6.40 -23.33 -8.34
CA ASP A 11 -7.01 -22.43 -7.34
C ASP A 11 -6.27 -22.50 -6.00
N ASN A 12 -5.89 -23.68 -5.56
CA ASN A 12 -5.10 -23.85 -4.33
C ASN A 12 -3.70 -23.21 -4.45
N ALA A 13 -3.05 -23.35 -5.61
CA ALA A 13 -1.75 -22.72 -5.86
C ALA A 13 -1.84 -21.18 -5.81
N GLN A 14 -2.87 -20.60 -6.40
CA GLN A 14 -3.10 -19.15 -6.34
C GLN A 14 -3.31 -18.66 -4.91
N ASN A 15 -4.08 -19.39 -4.09
CA ASN A 15 -4.32 -19.03 -2.71
C ASN A 15 -3.03 -19.09 -1.86
N ILE A 16 -2.17 -20.09 -2.08
CA ILE A 16 -0.88 -20.22 -1.40
C ILE A 16 0.05 -19.05 -1.76
N ILE A 17 0.14 -18.71 -3.03
CA ILE A 17 0.95 -17.60 -3.52
C ILE A 17 0.47 -16.27 -2.91
N LEU A 18 -0.84 -16.04 -2.93
CA LEU A 18 -1.43 -14.83 -2.40
C LEU A 18 -1.21 -14.67 -0.89
N ALA A 19 -1.39 -15.75 -0.14
CA ALA A 19 -1.15 -15.75 1.31
C ALA A 19 0.31 -15.47 1.65
N ALA A 20 1.26 -16.11 0.94
CA ALA A 20 2.68 -15.87 1.13
C ALA A 20 3.10 -14.45 0.74
N ALA A 21 2.54 -13.91 -0.33
CA ALA A 21 2.80 -12.54 -0.76
C ALA A 21 2.31 -11.51 0.26
N ARG A 22 1.10 -11.65 0.77
CA ARG A 22 0.55 -10.75 1.81
C ARG A 22 1.38 -10.78 3.09
N TYR A 23 1.72 -11.97 3.55
CA TYR A 23 2.54 -12.12 4.75
C TYR A 23 3.89 -11.41 4.62
N THR A 24 4.57 -11.61 3.51
CA THR A 24 5.88 -11.00 3.25
C THR A 24 5.77 -9.49 3.10
N GLU A 25 4.76 -8.99 2.40
CA GLU A 25 4.50 -7.57 2.22
C GLU A 25 4.30 -6.86 3.56
N GLU A 26 3.43 -7.40 4.43
CA GLU A 26 3.14 -6.81 5.74
C GLU A 26 4.37 -6.71 6.64
N HIS A 27 5.28 -7.69 6.56
CA HIS A 27 6.48 -7.73 7.39
C HIS A 27 7.62 -6.87 6.87
N ASN A 28 7.70 -6.63 5.56
CA ASN A 28 8.82 -5.96 4.91
C ASN A 28 8.52 -4.51 4.49
N SER A 29 7.40 -3.93 4.93
CA SER A 29 7.02 -2.53 4.61
C SER A 29 7.01 -1.63 5.84
N PRO A 30 8.15 -1.33 6.47
CA PRO A 30 8.20 -0.50 7.68
C PRO A 30 7.81 0.97 7.42
N ALA A 31 8.13 1.53 6.25
CA ALA A 31 7.83 2.93 5.94
C ALA A 31 6.33 3.21 5.84
N VAL A 32 5.54 2.25 5.42
CA VAL A 32 4.08 2.36 5.35
C VAL A 32 3.43 2.55 6.74
N ALA A 33 4.10 2.13 7.81
CA ALA A 33 3.62 2.34 9.18
C ALA A 33 3.82 3.78 9.68
N LEU A 34 4.69 4.55 9.04
CA LEU A 34 5.02 5.93 9.42
C LEU A 34 4.09 6.96 8.79
N VAL A 35 3.28 6.58 7.82
CA VAL A 35 2.37 7.48 7.11
C VAL A 35 0.92 7.24 7.50
N GLU A 36 0.12 8.30 7.44
CA GLU A 36 -1.31 8.22 7.66
C GLU A 36 -1.99 7.48 6.50
N LYS A 37 -2.90 6.57 6.82
CA LYS A 37 -3.59 5.72 5.85
C LYS A 37 -5.02 6.18 5.65
N PHE A 38 -5.37 6.46 4.40
CA PHE A 38 -6.75 6.75 4.00
C PHE A 38 -7.32 5.58 3.22
N SER A 39 -8.54 5.15 3.57
CA SER A 39 -9.23 4.10 2.83
C SER A 39 -10.05 4.68 1.70
N LEU A 40 -9.88 4.13 0.51
CA LEU A 40 -10.70 4.48 -0.65
C LEU A 40 -12.05 3.75 -0.59
N SER A 41 -13.13 4.47 -0.83
CA SER A 41 -14.45 3.87 -1.01
C SER A 41 -14.48 3.03 -2.30
N LYS A 42 -15.27 1.96 -2.30
CA LYS A 42 -15.39 1.07 -3.46
C LYS A 42 -15.83 1.87 -4.70
N GLY A 43 -14.99 1.87 -5.73
CA GLY A 43 -15.23 2.62 -6.98
C GLY A 43 -14.71 4.05 -7.01
N ALA A 44 -14.18 4.59 -5.90
CA ALA A 44 -13.53 5.88 -5.87
C ALA A 44 -12.09 5.78 -6.36
N LYS A 45 -11.63 6.77 -7.12
CA LYS A 45 -10.24 6.87 -7.59
C LYS A 45 -9.42 7.90 -6.80
N GLN A 46 -10.06 8.70 -5.98
CA GLN A 46 -9.47 9.86 -5.33
C GLN A 46 -10.08 10.05 -3.93
N VAL A 47 -9.26 10.48 -3.00
CA VAL A 47 -9.67 10.96 -1.67
C VAL A 47 -9.23 12.39 -1.53
N THR A 48 -10.13 13.28 -1.18
CA THR A 48 -9.84 14.69 -0.88
C THR A 48 -9.65 14.84 0.62
N VAL A 49 -8.46 15.26 1.02
CA VAL A 49 -8.11 15.49 2.42
C VAL A 49 -8.11 16.98 2.70
N PRO A 50 -8.92 17.48 3.65
CA PRO A 50 -8.88 18.86 4.07
C PRO A 50 -7.60 19.13 4.88
N LYS A 51 -6.91 20.20 4.54
CA LYS A 51 -5.74 20.70 5.25
C LYS A 51 -6.08 22.05 5.88
N VAL A 52 -5.93 22.13 7.19
CA VAL A 52 -6.16 23.36 7.96
C VAL A 52 -4.81 24.03 8.20
N SER A 53 -4.72 25.35 7.96
CA SER A 53 -3.52 26.11 8.30
C SER A 53 -3.33 26.19 9.81
N SER A 54 -2.08 26.26 10.24
CA SER A 54 -1.77 26.50 11.65
C SER A 54 -2.19 27.92 12.04
N MET A 55 -2.77 28.05 13.22
CA MET A 55 -3.12 29.32 13.81
C MET A 55 -1.92 29.84 14.61
N SER A 56 -1.57 31.11 14.49
CA SER A 56 -0.58 31.76 15.33
C SER A 56 -1.21 32.26 16.62
N MET A 57 -0.51 32.12 17.73
CA MET A 57 -0.93 32.61 19.03
C MET A 57 -0.07 33.83 19.37
N SER A 58 -0.72 34.94 19.72
CA SER A 58 -0.04 36.17 20.19
C SER A 58 -0.13 36.29 21.70
N ASP A 59 0.91 36.84 22.33
CA ASP A 59 0.88 37.15 23.75
C ASP A 59 -0.09 38.29 24.02
N LEU A 60 -0.96 38.08 25.00
CA LEU A 60 -1.92 39.08 25.43
C LEU A 60 -1.25 40.12 26.36
N VAL A 61 -1.39 41.40 26.03
CA VAL A 61 -0.97 42.50 26.89
C VAL A 61 -2.20 43.05 27.58
N ASP A 62 -2.14 43.15 28.91
CA ASP A 62 -3.26 43.65 29.71
C ASP A 62 -3.65 45.10 29.31
N GLY A 63 -4.92 45.26 28.95
CA GLY A 63 -5.48 46.54 28.50
C GLY A 63 -5.39 46.85 27.01
N GLN A 64 -4.88 45.91 26.20
CA GLN A 64 -4.93 46.00 24.75
C GLN A 64 -5.92 44.99 24.16
N ASP A 65 -6.74 45.46 23.23
CA ASP A 65 -7.65 44.59 22.49
C ASP A 65 -6.91 43.82 21.37
N ILE A 66 -7.32 42.59 21.11
CA ILE A 66 -6.77 41.78 19.99
C ILE A 66 -7.36 42.37 18.72
N VAL A 67 -6.54 43.05 17.94
CA VAL A 67 -6.95 43.70 16.69
C VAL A 67 -6.80 42.82 15.48
N ASP A 68 -5.94 41.78 15.57
CA ASP A 68 -5.66 40.89 14.47
C ASP A 68 -6.55 39.64 14.52
N GLU A 69 -7.58 39.61 13.70
CA GLU A 69 -8.39 38.41 13.44
C GLU A 69 -7.66 37.52 12.45
N GLU A 70 -7.23 36.32 12.88
CA GLU A 70 -6.68 35.31 11.98
C GLU A 70 -7.80 34.44 11.41
N GLU A 71 -7.93 34.46 10.11
CA GLU A 71 -8.87 33.61 9.39
C GLU A 71 -8.27 32.22 9.21
N ILE A 72 -8.97 31.17 9.66
CA ILE A 72 -8.53 29.78 9.48
C ILE A 72 -8.66 29.42 8.00
N GLY A 73 -7.55 29.45 7.29
CA GLY A 73 -7.49 29.01 5.90
C GLY A 73 -7.68 27.49 5.79
N MET A 74 -8.65 27.06 5.00
CA MET A 74 -8.83 25.65 4.64
C MET A 74 -8.39 25.44 3.20
N SER A 75 -7.48 24.48 2.99
CA SER A 75 -7.11 24.00 1.66
C SER A 75 -7.41 22.52 1.55
N THR A 76 -7.60 22.02 0.35
CA THR A 76 -7.84 20.60 0.09
C THR A 76 -6.69 20.03 -0.72
N THR A 77 -6.26 18.82 -0.38
CA THR A 77 -5.29 18.05 -1.15
C THR A 77 -5.95 16.80 -1.68
N ASP A 78 -5.86 16.60 -2.97
CA ASP A 78 -6.43 15.44 -3.64
C ASP A 78 -5.38 14.33 -3.76
N LEU A 79 -5.68 13.19 -3.15
CA LEU A 79 -4.87 11.97 -3.23
C LEU A 79 -5.47 11.03 -4.28
N THR A 80 -4.77 10.84 -5.39
CA THR A 80 -5.20 9.96 -6.48
C THR A 80 -4.50 8.60 -6.35
N ALA A 81 -5.29 7.53 -6.40
CA ALA A 81 -4.76 6.17 -6.37
C ALA A 81 -4.17 5.78 -7.73
N SER A 82 -3.01 5.13 -7.71
CA SER A 82 -2.41 4.47 -8.86
C SER A 82 -2.46 2.95 -8.69
N GLU A 83 -2.46 2.23 -9.81
CA GLU A 83 -2.45 0.77 -9.82
C GLU A 83 -1.04 0.25 -9.99
N VAL A 84 -0.67 -0.73 -9.16
CA VAL A 84 0.61 -1.46 -9.25
C VAL A 84 0.31 -2.93 -9.43
N GLY A 85 0.94 -3.57 -10.40
CA GLY A 85 0.76 -4.98 -10.69
C GLY A 85 2.06 -5.66 -11.06
N ALA A 86 2.13 -6.98 -10.83
CA ALA A 86 3.21 -7.83 -11.27
C ALA A 86 2.67 -9.06 -12.01
N LYS A 87 3.38 -9.53 -13.02
CA LYS A 87 3.06 -10.75 -13.75
C LYS A 87 4.20 -11.73 -13.65
N ILE A 88 3.91 -12.95 -13.22
CA ILE A 88 4.88 -14.05 -13.16
C ILE A 88 4.39 -15.17 -14.07
N ILE A 89 5.30 -15.72 -14.90
CA ILE A 89 5.03 -16.86 -15.75
C ILE A 89 5.72 -18.07 -15.13
N ILE A 90 4.93 -19.09 -14.79
CA ILE A 90 5.42 -20.37 -14.27
C ILE A 90 5.27 -21.41 -15.37
N THR A 91 6.39 -22.02 -15.80
CA THR A 91 6.37 -23.04 -16.84
C THR A 91 6.07 -24.43 -16.25
N ASP A 92 5.40 -25.28 -17.01
CA ASP A 92 5.13 -26.67 -16.61
C ASP A 92 6.40 -27.47 -16.28
N LYS A 93 7.51 -27.13 -16.91
CA LYS A 93 8.81 -27.74 -16.63
C LYS A 93 9.26 -27.40 -15.19
N LEU A 94 9.09 -26.15 -14.77
CA LEU A 94 9.42 -25.71 -13.42
C LEU A 94 8.53 -26.40 -12.37
N LEU A 95 7.24 -26.54 -12.65
CA LEU A 95 6.29 -27.24 -11.77
C LEU A 95 6.63 -28.71 -11.59
N ARG A 96 7.15 -29.38 -12.64
CA ARG A 96 7.52 -30.80 -12.57
C ARG A 96 8.87 -31.06 -11.89
N GLN A 97 9.78 -30.10 -11.96
CA GLN A 97 11.13 -30.23 -11.38
C GLN A 97 11.25 -29.71 -9.95
N ALA A 98 10.32 -28.91 -9.53
CA ALA A 98 10.35 -28.27 -8.23
C ALA A 98 9.35 -28.93 -7.26
N ASN A 99 9.79 -29.14 -6.03
CA ASN A 99 8.94 -29.55 -4.91
C ASN A 99 7.88 -28.48 -4.64
N ASP A 100 6.84 -28.85 -3.87
CA ASP A 100 5.67 -28.02 -3.50
C ASP A 100 5.99 -26.63 -2.96
N ASN A 101 7.24 -26.34 -2.63
CA ASN A 101 7.68 -25.03 -2.11
C ASN A 101 7.84 -23.92 -3.16
N VAL A 102 7.75 -24.21 -4.46
CA VAL A 102 7.94 -23.19 -5.51
C VAL A 102 6.90 -22.09 -5.42
N PHE A 103 5.65 -22.43 -5.17
CA PHE A 103 4.58 -21.46 -5.03
C PHE A 103 4.80 -20.52 -3.84
N THR A 104 5.30 -21.04 -2.73
CA THR A 104 5.63 -20.22 -1.55
C THR A 104 6.80 -19.28 -1.83
N ILE A 105 7.82 -19.73 -2.55
CA ILE A 105 8.97 -18.90 -2.94
C ILE A 105 8.52 -17.79 -3.89
N VAL A 106 7.72 -18.10 -4.88
CA VAL A 106 7.14 -17.12 -5.81
C VAL A 106 6.30 -16.09 -5.07
N GLY A 107 5.46 -16.53 -4.14
CA GLY A 107 4.64 -15.64 -3.32
C GLY A 107 5.50 -14.68 -2.47
N ARG A 108 6.58 -15.17 -1.86
CA ARG A 108 7.52 -14.32 -1.11
C ARG A 108 8.21 -13.28 -1.99
N GLN A 109 8.67 -13.68 -3.18
CA GLN A 109 9.28 -12.73 -4.12
C GLN A 109 8.30 -11.65 -4.59
N MET A 110 7.04 -12.01 -4.82
CA MET A 110 6.00 -11.04 -5.14
C MET A 110 5.74 -10.09 -3.97
N GLY A 111 5.69 -10.59 -2.75
CA GLY A 111 5.53 -9.80 -1.54
C GLY A 111 6.69 -8.83 -1.31
N ASP A 112 7.93 -9.29 -1.47
CA ASP A 112 9.13 -8.45 -1.38
C ASP A 112 9.12 -7.34 -2.45
N GLY A 113 8.73 -7.67 -3.68
CA GLY A 113 8.61 -6.68 -4.75
C GLY A 113 7.57 -5.60 -4.45
N MET A 114 6.42 -6.00 -3.90
CA MET A 114 5.36 -5.08 -3.51
C MET A 114 5.78 -4.21 -2.32
N ALA A 115 6.44 -4.79 -1.33
CA ALA A 115 6.96 -4.07 -0.17
C ALA A 115 7.97 -2.99 -0.59
N ARG A 116 8.94 -3.36 -1.44
CA ARG A 116 9.92 -2.40 -1.97
C ARG A 116 9.27 -1.27 -2.75
N LYS A 117 8.25 -1.58 -3.55
CA LYS A 117 7.52 -0.55 -4.30
C LYS A 117 6.81 0.40 -3.37
N LYS A 118 6.10 -0.09 -2.37
CA LYS A 118 5.41 0.74 -1.39
C LYS A 118 6.36 1.60 -0.56
N ASP A 119 7.44 1.01 -0.07
CA ASP A 119 8.44 1.76 0.71
C ASP A 119 9.15 2.81 -0.16
N GLY A 120 9.48 2.47 -1.42
CA GLY A 120 10.05 3.41 -2.38
C GLY A 120 9.13 4.59 -2.64
N ASP A 121 7.84 4.34 -2.90
CA ASP A 121 6.85 5.39 -3.16
C ASP A 121 6.66 6.31 -1.94
N VAL A 122 6.75 5.77 -0.72
CA VAL A 122 6.69 6.59 0.51
C VAL A 122 7.95 7.43 0.68
N LEU A 123 9.14 6.85 0.43
CA LEU A 123 10.41 7.56 0.56
C LEU A 123 10.60 8.64 -0.51
N ASP A 124 10.04 8.45 -1.70
CA ASP A 124 10.08 9.45 -2.78
C ASP A 124 9.24 10.71 -2.49
N LEU A 125 8.40 10.68 -1.44
CA LEU A 125 7.63 11.84 -0.99
C LEU A 125 8.43 12.81 -0.10
N TYR A 126 9.61 12.39 0.35
CA TYR A 126 10.51 13.19 1.20
C TYR A 126 11.72 13.69 0.42
#